data_b3e2caee0866fa86bac5cd105a2d88f7
#
_entry.id   b3e2caee0866fa86bac5cd105a2d88f7
#
_cell.length_a   1.000
_cell.length_b   1.000
_cell.length_c   1.000
_cell.angle_alpha   90.00
_cell.angle_beta   90.00
_cell.angle_gamma   90.00
#
_symmetry.space_group_name_H-M   'P 1'
#
loop_
_entity.id
_entity.type
_entity.pdbx_description
1 polymer ?
#
loop_
_entity_poly.entity_id
_entity_poly.type
_entity_poly.pdbx_seq_one_letter_code
_entity_poly.pdbx_strand_id
1 'polypeptide(L)'
;MPAMVWMGYLIDALDDFTVIQSPFTMEGIRVFGADSDATTLAVAAVLHRLQRETINSISVPEGVDGLSIALATGVAMHTEEMEDEAEWDVLMSEEATLVLARHGADVHLTAMDVEIEVDAGFYHAMERAWDQELSVTHVSQGAYVSRAQYEEAGTSRLSLTGQLAEDGPVWPPRFNHLVESTSVPERTLQRTGTIQTWTTLSAAGAPSEFSLRAPLLGGISTVLLRLDDGPNGVFLTVDDEDPVFAMDSRMELVFRRLYAQEGFIRYGLKARSVSG
;
A
#
# COMPACT_ATOMS: atom_id res chain seq x y z
N MET A 1 -9.45 16.96 -17.81
CA MET A 1 -8.02 17.22 -17.52
C MET A 1 -7.28 15.90 -17.68
N PRO A 2 -5.99 15.87 -18.04
CA PRO A 2 -5.26 14.62 -18.00
C PRO A 2 -5.31 14.09 -16.56
N ALA A 3 -5.56 12.78 -16.40
CA ALA A 3 -5.57 12.14 -15.10
C ALA A 3 -4.19 12.32 -14.44
N MET A 4 -4.19 12.69 -13.17
CA MET A 4 -2.95 12.76 -12.40
C MET A 4 -2.59 11.35 -11.92
N VAL A 5 -1.31 10.99 -11.98
CA VAL A 5 -0.82 9.73 -11.40
C VAL A 5 -0.38 9.98 -9.96
N TRP A 6 -0.91 9.19 -9.04
CA TRP A 6 -0.60 9.24 -7.62
C TRP A 6 -0.36 7.84 -7.06
N MET A 7 0.81 7.59 -6.53
CA MET A 7 1.18 6.26 -5.98
C MET A 7 0.95 5.08 -6.95
N GLY A 8 1.03 5.33 -8.26
CA GLY A 8 0.76 4.32 -9.30
C GLY A 8 -0.70 4.19 -9.72
N TYR A 9 -1.60 5.02 -9.21
CA TYR A 9 -3.01 5.05 -9.58
C TYR A 9 -3.38 6.33 -10.30
N LEU A 10 -4.44 6.28 -11.07
CA LEU A 10 -5.07 7.46 -11.66
C LEU A 10 -5.95 8.12 -10.61
N ILE A 11 -5.88 9.44 -10.50
CA ILE A 11 -6.65 10.17 -9.51
C ILE A 11 -7.29 11.43 -10.12
N ASP A 12 -8.56 11.64 -9.78
CA ASP A 12 -9.31 12.88 -10.04
C ASP A 12 -9.93 13.35 -8.72
N ALA A 13 -9.45 14.49 -8.20
CA ALA A 13 -9.83 14.97 -6.89
C ALA A 13 -10.57 16.30 -7.00
N LEU A 14 -11.85 16.27 -6.69
CA LEU A 14 -12.76 17.40 -6.58
C LEU A 14 -12.94 17.82 -5.11
N ASP A 15 -13.71 18.86 -4.85
CA ASP A 15 -13.85 19.40 -3.48
C ASP A 15 -14.47 18.37 -2.51
N ASP A 16 -15.55 17.70 -2.93
CA ASP A 16 -16.32 16.80 -2.07
C ASP A 16 -16.05 15.31 -2.30
N PHE A 17 -15.29 14.95 -3.32
CA PHE A 17 -14.91 13.57 -3.55
C PHE A 17 -13.60 13.42 -4.32
N THR A 18 -13.03 12.24 -4.25
CA THR A 18 -11.82 11.83 -4.96
C THR A 18 -12.09 10.49 -5.63
N VAL A 19 -12.01 10.43 -6.94
CA VAL A 19 -12.04 9.18 -7.71
C VAL A 19 -10.63 8.66 -7.85
N ILE A 20 -10.42 7.39 -7.56
CA ILE A 20 -9.15 6.71 -7.76
C ILE A 20 -9.37 5.41 -8.53
N GLN A 21 -8.53 5.18 -9.53
CA GLN A 21 -8.65 4.05 -10.44
C GLN A 21 -7.30 3.38 -10.65
N SER A 22 -7.32 2.07 -10.82
CA SER A 22 -6.17 1.35 -11.36
C SER A 22 -5.88 1.83 -12.79
N PRO A 23 -4.61 1.98 -13.22
CA PRO A 23 -4.29 2.28 -14.61
C PRO A 23 -4.38 1.06 -15.54
N PHE A 24 -4.52 -0.16 -14.99
CA PHE A 24 -4.44 -1.40 -15.74
C PHE A 24 -5.79 -1.81 -16.33
N THR A 25 -5.75 -2.31 -17.57
CA THR A 25 -6.91 -2.88 -18.26
C THR A 25 -6.58 -4.29 -18.78
N MET A 26 -7.60 -5.12 -18.81
CA MET A 26 -7.54 -6.46 -19.40
C MET A 26 -8.77 -6.62 -20.31
N GLU A 27 -8.57 -6.81 -21.60
CA GLU A 27 -9.64 -6.94 -22.58
C GLU A 27 -10.64 -5.76 -22.55
N GLY A 28 -10.13 -4.55 -22.27
CA GLY A 28 -10.94 -3.33 -22.21
C GLY A 28 -11.68 -3.12 -20.88
N ILE A 29 -11.50 -3.99 -19.89
CA ILE A 29 -12.06 -3.86 -18.54
C ILE A 29 -10.95 -3.45 -17.58
N ARG A 30 -11.18 -2.44 -16.75
CA ARG A 30 -10.20 -2.00 -15.77
C ARG A 30 -10.06 -3.01 -14.64
N VAL A 31 -8.83 -3.40 -14.32
CA VAL A 31 -8.50 -4.42 -13.33
C VAL A 31 -7.48 -3.90 -12.33
N PHE A 32 -7.39 -4.53 -11.16
CA PHE A 32 -6.34 -4.20 -10.20
C PHE A 32 -4.95 -4.58 -10.73
N GLY A 33 -3.92 -3.88 -10.27
CA GLY A 33 -2.55 -4.28 -10.51
C GLY A 33 -2.16 -5.56 -9.78
N ALA A 34 -0.99 -6.12 -10.10
CA ALA A 34 -0.53 -7.41 -9.61
C ALA A 34 -0.44 -7.52 -8.08
N ASP A 35 -0.20 -6.40 -7.37
CA ASP A 35 -0.14 -6.29 -5.92
C ASP A 35 -1.11 -5.25 -5.34
N SER A 36 -2.15 -4.91 -6.09
CA SER A 36 -3.18 -3.93 -5.72
C SER A 36 -4.52 -4.59 -5.42
N ASP A 37 -5.36 -3.90 -4.67
CA ASP A 37 -6.76 -4.22 -4.39
C ASP A 37 -7.51 -2.96 -3.94
N ALA A 38 -8.78 -3.12 -3.56
CA ALA A 38 -9.60 -2.02 -3.07
C ALA A 38 -9.01 -1.30 -1.85
N THR A 39 -8.39 -2.03 -0.92
CA THR A 39 -7.75 -1.44 0.26
C THR A 39 -6.56 -0.56 -0.12
N THR A 40 -5.76 -0.98 -1.10
CA THR A 40 -4.60 -0.19 -1.57
C THR A 40 -5.03 1.10 -2.28
N LEU A 41 -6.13 1.05 -3.04
CA LEU A 41 -6.74 2.24 -3.65
C LEU A 41 -7.28 3.18 -2.56
N ALA A 42 -8.02 2.64 -1.57
CA ALA A 42 -8.57 3.43 -0.47
C ALA A 42 -7.48 4.18 0.30
N VAL A 43 -6.38 3.49 0.68
CA VAL A 43 -5.24 4.13 1.35
C VAL A 43 -4.65 5.26 0.50
N ALA A 44 -4.48 5.04 -0.81
CA ALA A 44 -3.94 6.06 -1.70
C ALA A 44 -4.87 7.28 -1.83
N ALA A 45 -6.19 7.07 -1.91
CA ALA A 45 -7.18 8.15 -1.94
C ALA A 45 -7.16 8.99 -0.66
N VAL A 46 -7.18 8.32 0.51
CA VAL A 46 -7.13 8.99 1.82
C VAL A 46 -5.82 9.77 1.98
N LEU A 47 -4.67 9.17 1.67
CA LEU A 47 -3.38 9.86 1.75
C LEU A 47 -3.29 11.06 0.81
N HIS A 48 -3.90 10.99 -0.37
CA HIS A 48 -3.97 12.14 -1.27
C HIS A 48 -4.82 13.27 -0.66
N ARG A 49 -5.97 12.92 -0.09
CA ARG A 49 -6.88 13.90 0.52
C ARG A 49 -6.27 14.57 1.73
N LEU A 50 -5.57 13.83 2.57
CA LEU A 50 -4.86 14.33 3.75
C LEU A 50 -3.77 15.38 3.44
N GLN A 51 -3.33 15.49 2.18
CA GLN A 51 -2.44 16.59 1.77
C GLN A 51 -3.16 17.96 1.72
N ARG A 52 -4.48 17.97 1.64
CA ARG A 52 -5.29 19.18 1.45
C ARG A 52 -6.13 19.52 2.67
N GLU A 53 -6.57 18.53 3.42
CA GLU A 53 -7.47 18.72 4.55
C GLU A 53 -7.30 17.61 5.59
N THR A 54 -7.84 17.83 6.77
CA THR A 54 -7.93 16.82 7.83
C THR A 54 -9.17 15.98 7.62
N ILE A 55 -9.05 14.66 7.77
CA ILE A 55 -10.16 13.71 7.78
C ILE A 55 -10.24 13.13 9.19
N ASN A 56 -11.37 13.26 9.86
CA ASN A 56 -11.53 12.75 11.22
C ASN A 56 -12.00 11.30 11.25
N SER A 57 -12.95 10.94 10.39
CA SER A 57 -13.48 9.59 10.33
C SER A 57 -13.87 9.18 8.91
N ILE A 58 -13.75 7.90 8.62
CA ILE A 58 -14.21 7.31 7.36
C ILE A 58 -14.99 6.03 7.60
N SER A 59 -16.03 5.80 6.78
CA SER A 59 -16.67 4.50 6.64
C SER A 59 -16.06 3.72 5.47
N VAL A 60 -16.03 2.40 5.58
CA VAL A 60 -15.53 1.51 4.53
C VAL A 60 -16.51 0.39 4.25
N PRO A 61 -16.68 -0.02 2.98
CA PRO A 61 -17.56 -1.13 2.64
C PRO A 61 -16.92 -2.48 3.00
N GLU A 62 -17.74 -3.53 3.00
CA GLU A 62 -17.25 -4.90 3.10
C GLU A 62 -16.20 -5.20 2.00
N GLY A 63 -15.15 -5.94 2.36
CA GLY A 63 -14.04 -6.27 1.46
C GLY A 63 -12.90 -5.27 1.45
N VAL A 64 -13.03 -4.14 2.14
CA VAL A 64 -11.95 -3.16 2.36
C VAL A 64 -11.44 -3.25 3.80
N ASP A 65 -10.13 -3.41 3.97
CA ASP A 65 -9.51 -3.55 5.30
C ASP A 65 -9.36 -2.19 5.99
N GLY A 66 -10.38 -1.84 6.80
CA GLY A 66 -10.39 -0.59 7.56
C GLY A 66 -9.24 -0.47 8.58
N LEU A 67 -8.81 -1.58 9.20
CA LEU A 67 -7.68 -1.55 10.15
C LEU A 67 -6.39 -1.13 9.43
N SER A 68 -6.10 -1.71 8.28
CA SER A 68 -4.94 -1.34 7.48
C SER A 68 -5.00 0.12 7.02
N ILE A 69 -6.18 0.63 6.66
CA ILE A 69 -6.37 2.06 6.33
C ILE A 69 -6.07 2.93 7.53
N ALA A 70 -6.66 2.63 8.70
CA ALA A 70 -6.43 3.40 9.93
C ALA A 70 -4.94 3.45 10.30
N LEU A 71 -4.25 2.31 10.26
CA LEU A 71 -2.82 2.21 10.56
C LEU A 71 -1.94 2.96 9.54
N ALA A 72 -2.30 2.94 8.25
CA ALA A 72 -1.53 3.58 7.19
C ALA A 72 -1.72 5.10 7.13
N THR A 73 -2.87 5.59 7.53
CA THR A 73 -3.29 6.99 7.34
C THR A 73 -3.46 7.77 8.63
N GLY A 74 -3.68 7.10 9.76
CA GLY A 74 -4.01 7.70 11.04
C GLY A 74 -5.47 8.17 11.16
N VAL A 75 -6.31 7.92 10.15
CA VAL A 75 -7.74 8.30 10.16
C VAL A 75 -8.54 7.27 10.94
N ALA A 76 -9.48 7.72 11.78
CA ALA A 76 -10.34 6.84 12.53
C ALA A 76 -11.36 6.12 11.62
N MET A 77 -11.59 4.83 11.88
CA MET A 77 -12.68 4.10 11.24
C MET A 77 -13.98 4.37 11.95
N HIS A 78 -15.00 4.73 11.18
CA HIS A 78 -16.37 4.81 11.70
C HIS A 78 -16.88 3.42 12.03
N THR A 79 -17.57 3.28 13.18
CA THR A 79 -18.22 2.04 13.61
C THR A 79 -19.70 2.31 13.87
N GLU A 80 -20.53 1.29 13.74
CA GLU A 80 -21.97 1.38 14.01
C GLU A 80 -22.33 1.83 15.44
N GLU A 81 -21.36 1.77 16.36
CA GLU A 81 -21.53 2.23 17.76
C GLU A 81 -21.37 3.74 17.92
N MET A 82 -20.88 4.45 16.89
CA MET A 82 -20.72 5.89 16.92
C MET A 82 -22.07 6.58 16.69
N GLU A 83 -22.34 7.64 17.47
CA GLU A 83 -23.60 8.41 17.38
C GLU A 83 -23.65 9.28 16.11
N ASP A 84 -22.49 9.76 15.66
CA ASP A 84 -22.37 10.63 14.49
C ASP A 84 -22.07 9.78 13.24
N GLU A 85 -22.48 10.25 12.06
CA GLU A 85 -22.14 9.64 10.78
C GLU A 85 -20.65 9.84 10.46
N ALA A 86 -20.09 8.99 9.58
CA ALA A 86 -18.72 9.17 9.10
C ALA A 86 -18.60 10.50 8.33
N GLU A 87 -17.46 11.17 8.45
CA GLU A 87 -17.21 12.39 7.68
C GLU A 87 -17.04 12.09 6.20
N TRP A 88 -16.41 10.96 5.89
CA TRP A 88 -16.15 10.49 4.54
C TRP A 88 -16.52 9.03 4.38
N ASP A 89 -16.95 8.68 3.18
CA ASP A 89 -17.33 7.32 2.78
C ASP A 89 -16.38 6.80 1.71
N VAL A 90 -15.92 5.56 1.88
CA VAL A 90 -15.24 4.81 0.82
C VAL A 90 -16.30 4.03 0.05
N LEU A 91 -16.47 4.35 -1.21
CA LEU A 91 -17.45 3.74 -2.09
C LEU A 91 -16.74 2.89 -3.14
N MET A 92 -17.10 1.62 -3.24
CA MET A 92 -16.65 0.76 -4.33
C MET A 92 -17.47 1.03 -5.57
N SER A 93 -16.79 1.23 -6.68
CA SER A 93 -17.40 1.24 -8.00
C SER A 93 -16.97 -0.01 -8.78
N GLU A 94 -17.46 -0.16 -10.00
CA GLU A 94 -17.04 -1.23 -10.89
C GLU A 94 -15.60 -1.02 -11.39
N GLU A 95 -15.00 -2.06 -11.98
CA GLU A 95 -13.76 -1.98 -12.75
C GLU A 95 -12.58 -1.35 -11.99
N ALA A 96 -12.19 -1.91 -10.85
CA ALA A 96 -11.05 -1.46 -10.05
C ALA A 96 -11.02 0.06 -9.83
N THR A 97 -12.20 0.62 -9.55
CA THR A 97 -12.44 2.04 -9.26
C THR A 97 -13.01 2.20 -7.86
N LEU A 98 -12.54 3.23 -7.16
CA LEU A 98 -12.99 3.58 -5.82
C LEU A 98 -13.21 5.08 -5.73
N VAL A 99 -14.18 5.50 -4.93
CA VAL A 99 -14.45 6.88 -4.62
C VAL A 99 -14.35 7.10 -3.11
N LEU A 100 -13.57 8.08 -2.71
CA LEU A 100 -13.60 8.64 -1.36
C LEU A 100 -14.44 9.91 -1.41
N ALA A 101 -15.63 9.91 -0.82
CA ALA A 101 -16.58 11.00 -0.88
C ALA A 101 -16.95 11.52 0.51
N ARG A 102 -17.22 12.82 0.62
CA ARG A 102 -17.89 13.36 1.83
C ARG A 102 -19.23 12.68 1.98
N HIS A 103 -19.61 12.41 3.22
CA HIS A 103 -20.90 11.78 3.49
C HIS A 103 -22.04 12.58 2.84
N GLY A 104 -22.87 11.88 2.04
CA GLY A 104 -23.98 12.48 1.30
C GLY A 104 -23.59 13.30 0.06
N ALA A 105 -22.34 13.31 -0.38
CA ALA A 105 -21.93 14.00 -1.60
C ALA A 105 -22.52 13.37 -2.87
N ASP A 106 -22.87 14.20 -3.83
CA ASP A 106 -23.28 13.73 -5.16
C ASP A 106 -22.05 13.42 -6.02
N VAL A 107 -21.83 12.13 -6.29
CA VAL A 107 -20.64 11.62 -6.95
C VAL A 107 -20.89 11.44 -8.44
N HIS A 108 -20.05 12.06 -9.25
CA HIS A 108 -20.01 11.87 -10.69
C HIS A 108 -18.68 11.26 -11.12
N LEU A 109 -18.74 10.05 -11.69
CA LEU A 109 -17.54 9.39 -12.19
C LEU A 109 -17.10 10.01 -13.52
N THR A 110 -15.84 10.43 -13.59
CA THR A 110 -15.21 10.91 -14.82
C THR A 110 -14.33 9.79 -15.38
N ALA A 111 -14.49 9.46 -16.66
CA ALA A 111 -13.59 8.52 -17.32
C ALA A 111 -12.16 9.08 -17.35
N MET A 112 -11.20 8.27 -16.97
CA MET A 112 -9.78 8.58 -17.03
C MET A 112 -9.15 7.81 -18.21
N ASP A 113 -8.59 8.52 -19.18
CA ASP A 113 -8.17 7.99 -20.50
C ASP A 113 -6.78 7.32 -20.47
N VAL A 114 -6.27 6.89 -19.32
CA VAL A 114 -5.01 6.16 -19.22
C VAL A 114 -5.29 4.68 -19.04
N GLU A 115 -4.77 3.87 -19.96
CA GLU A 115 -4.95 2.43 -19.97
C GLU A 115 -3.61 1.75 -20.25
N ILE A 116 -3.24 0.81 -19.37
CA ILE A 116 -2.09 -0.05 -19.51
C ILE A 116 -2.62 -1.47 -19.65
N GLU A 117 -2.60 -2.00 -20.87
CA GLU A 117 -3.09 -3.35 -21.14
C GLU A 117 -2.19 -4.39 -20.49
N VAL A 118 -2.79 -5.32 -19.76
CA VAL A 118 -2.11 -6.46 -19.14
C VAL A 118 -2.52 -7.75 -19.82
N ASP A 119 -1.57 -8.69 -19.88
CA ASP A 119 -1.85 -10.03 -20.44
C ASP A 119 -2.85 -10.78 -19.56
N ALA A 120 -3.95 -11.25 -20.14
CA ALA A 120 -5.03 -11.93 -19.41
C ALA A 120 -4.53 -13.23 -18.74
N GLY A 121 -3.60 -13.95 -19.39
CA GLY A 121 -3.02 -15.16 -18.81
C GLY A 121 -2.21 -14.86 -17.56
N PHE A 122 -1.39 -13.83 -17.61
CA PHE A 122 -0.64 -13.34 -16.44
C PHE A 122 -1.57 -12.86 -15.33
N TYR A 123 -2.55 -12.01 -15.65
CA TYR A 123 -3.51 -11.49 -14.69
C TYR A 123 -4.22 -12.61 -13.92
N HIS A 124 -4.83 -13.55 -14.65
CA HIS A 124 -5.52 -14.67 -14.01
C HIS A 124 -4.59 -15.62 -13.25
N ALA A 125 -3.34 -15.74 -13.65
CA ALA A 125 -2.35 -16.53 -12.92
C ALA A 125 -1.99 -15.85 -11.58
N MET A 126 -1.84 -14.52 -11.58
CA MET A 126 -1.59 -13.73 -10.36
C MET A 126 -2.77 -13.80 -9.38
N GLU A 127 -4.00 -13.61 -9.85
CA GLU A 127 -5.20 -13.73 -9.02
C GLU A 127 -5.28 -15.12 -8.36
N ARG A 128 -5.11 -16.20 -9.15
CA ARG A 128 -5.09 -17.55 -8.58
C ARG A 128 -3.96 -17.76 -7.57
N ALA A 129 -2.79 -17.16 -7.79
CA ALA A 129 -1.68 -17.26 -6.84
C ALA A 129 -2.02 -16.57 -5.52
N TRP A 130 -2.62 -15.38 -5.55
CA TRP A 130 -3.09 -14.66 -4.36
C TRP A 130 -4.16 -15.46 -3.61
N ASP A 131 -5.16 -16.01 -4.31
CA ASP A 131 -6.22 -16.85 -3.71
C ASP A 131 -5.65 -18.09 -3.03
N GLN A 132 -4.66 -18.74 -3.63
CA GLN A 132 -4.00 -19.91 -3.06
C GLN A 132 -3.15 -19.54 -1.83
N GLU A 133 -2.39 -18.43 -1.88
CA GLU A 133 -1.64 -17.93 -0.73
C GLU A 133 -2.56 -17.51 0.41
N LEU A 134 -3.74 -16.96 0.12
CA LEU A 134 -4.74 -16.58 1.11
C LEU A 134 -5.41 -17.79 1.79
N SER A 135 -5.40 -18.95 1.13
CA SER A 135 -5.98 -20.15 1.71
C SER A 135 -5.32 -20.54 3.03
N VAL A 136 -6.12 -20.78 4.06
CA VAL A 136 -5.66 -21.25 5.38
C VAL A 136 -4.91 -22.57 5.35
N THR A 137 -5.03 -23.34 4.25
CA THR A 137 -4.31 -24.59 4.02
C THR A 137 -2.91 -24.36 3.44
N HIS A 138 -2.65 -23.18 2.91
CA HIS A 138 -1.32 -22.81 2.42
C HIS A 138 -0.44 -22.39 3.60
N VAL A 139 0.49 -23.23 3.98
CA VAL A 139 1.43 -22.95 5.09
C VAL A 139 2.78 -22.54 4.49
N SER A 140 3.08 -21.27 4.57
CA SER A 140 4.42 -20.75 4.28
C SER A 140 5.41 -21.26 5.36
N GLN A 141 6.58 -21.72 4.93
CA GLN A 141 7.68 -22.14 5.80
C GLN A 141 8.73 -21.03 5.99
N GLY A 142 8.46 -19.84 5.51
CA GLY A 142 9.35 -18.68 5.58
C GLY A 142 9.41 -18.02 6.95
N ALA A 143 9.99 -16.83 7.00
CA ALA A 143 10.07 -16.04 8.23
C ALA A 143 8.66 -15.68 8.72
N TYR A 144 8.21 -16.40 9.72
CA TYR A 144 6.90 -16.22 10.31
C TYR A 144 6.83 -14.93 11.10
N VAL A 145 5.91 -14.05 10.74
CA VAL A 145 5.51 -12.90 11.57
C VAL A 145 4.09 -13.14 12.03
N SER A 146 3.89 -13.38 13.32
CA SER A 146 2.56 -13.61 13.87
C SER A 146 1.65 -12.41 13.58
N ARG A 147 0.33 -12.68 13.55
CA ARG A 147 -0.65 -11.62 13.36
C ARG A 147 -0.49 -10.51 14.39
N ALA A 148 -0.31 -10.87 15.66
CA ALA A 148 -0.11 -9.90 16.74
C ALA A 148 1.13 -9.02 16.51
N GLN A 149 2.26 -9.60 16.09
CA GLN A 149 3.46 -8.82 15.77
C GLN A 149 3.28 -7.93 14.53
N TYR A 150 2.53 -8.39 13.54
CA TYR A 150 2.21 -7.58 12.37
C TYR A 150 1.34 -6.37 12.75
N GLU A 151 0.29 -6.58 13.55
CA GLU A 151 -0.61 -5.53 14.03
C GLU A 151 0.12 -4.54 14.96
N GLU A 152 0.93 -5.05 15.91
CA GLU A 152 1.73 -4.21 16.82
C GLU A 152 2.72 -3.31 16.07
N ALA A 153 3.36 -3.83 15.03
CA ALA A 153 4.27 -3.06 14.19
C ALA A 153 3.56 -2.26 13.09
N GLY A 154 2.22 -2.34 13.00
CA GLY A 154 1.42 -1.81 11.89
C GLY A 154 1.68 -0.33 11.65
N THR A 155 1.59 0.51 12.66
CA THR A 155 1.81 1.96 12.53
C THR A 155 3.19 2.26 11.95
N SER A 156 4.25 1.67 12.49
CA SER A 156 5.60 1.94 11.99
C SER A 156 5.82 1.43 10.56
N ARG A 157 5.18 0.34 10.17
CA ARG A 157 5.34 -0.29 8.85
C ARG A 157 4.46 0.34 7.78
N LEU A 158 3.21 0.67 8.10
CA LEU A 158 2.23 1.12 7.11
C LEU A 158 2.25 2.64 6.95
N SER A 159 2.42 3.40 8.05
CA SER A 159 2.56 4.86 8.00
C SER A 159 4.00 5.35 7.90
N LEU A 160 5.00 4.44 7.99
CA LEU A 160 6.43 4.79 8.01
C LEU A 160 6.79 5.65 9.23
N THR A 161 6.20 5.38 10.40
CA THR A 161 6.48 6.14 11.62
C THR A 161 7.77 5.66 12.27
N GLY A 162 8.71 6.56 12.47
CA GLY A 162 10.00 6.36 13.15
C GLY A 162 10.04 7.09 14.49
N GLN A 163 11.00 6.72 15.33
CA GLN A 163 11.31 7.37 16.61
C GLN A 163 12.35 8.47 16.40
N LEU A 164 12.21 9.59 17.12
CA LEU A 164 13.17 10.67 17.09
C LEU A 164 14.23 10.47 18.16
N ALA A 165 15.46 10.17 17.75
CA ALA A 165 16.64 10.16 18.61
C ALA A 165 17.41 11.48 18.47
N GLU A 166 18.43 11.67 19.33
CA GLU A 166 19.27 12.88 19.30
C GLU A 166 19.96 13.08 17.93
N ASP A 167 20.37 11.99 17.28
CA ASP A 167 21.06 12.00 15.98
C ASP A 167 20.11 11.97 14.77
N GLY A 168 18.80 12.04 14.99
CA GLY A 168 17.78 12.01 13.94
C GLY A 168 16.79 10.85 14.05
N PRO A 169 15.92 10.68 13.03
CA PRO A 169 14.92 9.64 13.06
C PRO A 169 15.52 8.23 12.92
N VAL A 170 14.97 7.31 13.70
CA VAL A 170 15.30 5.86 13.68
C VAL A 170 14.11 5.08 13.18
N TRP A 171 14.29 4.27 12.13
CA TRP A 171 13.28 3.37 11.59
C TRP A 171 13.92 2.02 11.20
N PRO A 172 13.28 0.87 11.45
CA PRO A 172 12.11 0.72 12.30
C PRO A 172 12.40 1.10 13.76
N PRO A 173 11.37 1.42 14.57
CA PRO A 173 11.52 1.77 15.98
C PRO A 173 12.33 0.72 16.76
N ARG A 174 13.24 1.16 17.62
CA ARG A 174 14.16 0.27 18.36
C ARG A 174 14.16 0.51 19.86
N PHE A 175 13.59 1.63 20.31
CA PHE A 175 13.58 1.98 21.73
C PHE A 175 12.44 1.26 22.45
N ASN A 176 12.74 0.69 23.59
CA ASN A 176 11.75 -0.01 24.41
C ASN A 176 11.10 0.99 25.36
N HIS A 177 9.84 1.33 25.11
CA HIS A 177 9.04 2.24 25.95
C HIS A 177 8.74 1.69 27.34
N LEU A 178 8.97 0.40 27.61
CA LEU A 178 8.69 -0.23 28.90
C LEU A 178 9.76 0.06 29.96
N VAL A 179 10.91 0.60 29.57
CA VAL A 179 12.07 0.79 30.48
C VAL A 179 12.13 2.22 31.02
N GLU A 180 11.52 3.18 30.37
CA GLU A 180 11.53 4.58 30.80
C GLU A 180 10.12 5.19 30.75
N SER A 181 9.80 5.98 31.75
CA SER A 181 8.50 6.69 31.85
C SER A 181 8.32 7.83 30.85
N THR A 182 9.26 8.06 29.97
CA THR A 182 9.21 9.10 28.94
C THR A 182 8.90 8.47 27.58
N SER A 183 7.78 8.87 26.98
CA SER A 183 7.48 8.50 25.61
C SER A 183 8.55 9.07 24.66
N VAL A 184 9.17 8.22 23.85
CA VAL A 184 10.04 8.70 22.79
C VAL A 184 9.19 9.36 21.71
N PRO A 185 9.49 10.59 21.29
CA PRO A 185 8.72 11.25 20.24
C PRO A 185 8.75 10.44 18.95
N GLU A 186 7.62 10.40 18.27
CA GLU A 186 7.47 9.71 16.99
C GLU A 186 7.21 10.72 15.86
N ARG A 187 7.58 10.32 14.64
CA ARG A 187 7.39 11.11 13.44
C ARG A 187 7.14 10.20 12.25
N THR A 188 6.14 10.53 11.43
CA THR A 188 5.98 9.94 10.09
C THR A 188 7.08 10.47 9.18
N LEU A 189 7.80 9.55 8.53
CA LEU A 189 8.90 9.86 7.62
C LEU A 189 8.37 10.11 6.20
N GLN A 190 9.20 10.78 5.39
CA GLN A 190 8.89 10.97 3.98
C GLN A 190 8.94 9.61 3.24
N ARG A 191 7.97 9.40 2.37
CA ARG A 191 7.85 8.17 1.59
C ARG A 191 8.71 8.16 0.33
N THR A 192 9.82 8.88 0.34
CA THR A 192 10.76 8.97 -0.77
C THR A 192 12.18 8.73 -0.30
N GLY A 193 13.03 8.27 -1.24
CA GLY A 193 14.42 7.98 -0.96
C GLY A 193 15.20 7.65 -2.21
N THR A 194 16.48 7.32 -2.03
CA THR A 194 17.40 6.94 -3.10
C THR A 194 17.93 5.53 -2.91
N ILE A 195 18.11 4.81 -4.03
CA ILE A 195 18.65 3.44 -4.04
C ILE A 195 20.12 3.46 -3.61
N GLN A 196 20.43 2.68 -2.57
CA GLN A 196 21.79 2.41 -2.14
C GLN A 196 22.32 1.09 -2.72
N THR A 197 21.46 0.09 -2.81
CA THR A 197 21.73 -1.21 -3.43
C THR A 197 20.42 -1.95 -3.67
N TRP A 198 20.47 -3.03 -4.43
CA TRP A 198 19.33 -3.90 -4.69
C TRP A 198 19.74 -5.36 -4.80
N THR A 199 18.76 -6.23 -4.69
CA THR A 199 18.91 -7.67 -4.89
C THR A 199 17.66 -8.21 -5.58
N THR A 200 17.86 -9.05 -6.60
CA THR A 200 16.79 -9.81 -7.22
C THR A 200 17.04 -11.30 -6.95
N LEU A 201 16.09 -11.93 -6.28
CA LEU A 201 16.08 -13.37 -6.06
C LEU A 201 15.30 -14.04 -7.18
N SER A 202 15.90 -15.07 -7.78
CA SER A 202 15.17 -15.90 -8.75
C SER A 202 13.99 -16.60 -8.09
N ALA A 203 13.02 -17.06 -8.87
CA ALA A 203 11.86 -17.79 -8.35
C ALA A 203 12.25 -18.98 -7.43
N ALA A 204 13.34 -19.71 -7.77
CA ALA A 204 13.83 -20.82 -6.97
C ALA A 204 14.49 -20.41 -5.64
N GLY A 205 14.92 -19.16 -5.51
CA GLY A 205 15.54 -18.60 -4.30
C GLY A 205 14.60 -17.70 -3.51
N ALA A 206 13.37 -17.49 -3.98
CA ALA A 206 12.39 -16.65 -3.30
C ALA A 206 11.94 -17.31 -1.97
N PRO A 207 11.69 -16.51 -0.92
CA PRO A 207 11.07 -17.00 0.30
C PRO A 207 9.73 -17.68 0.04
N SER A 208 9.35 -18.63 0.90
CA SER A 208 8.18 -19.49 0.69
C SER A 208 6.85 -18.73 0.61
N GLU A 209 6.73 -17.58 1.25
CA GLU A 209 5.58 -16.67 1.17
C GLU A 209 5.35 -16.07 -0.22
N PHE A 210 6.34 -16.14 -1.10
CA PHE A 210 6.26 -15.67 -2.49
C PHE A 210 6.32 -16.82 -3.51
N SER A 211 6.31 -18.06 -3.06
CA SER A 211 6.60 -19.24 -3.90
C SER A 211 5.67 -19.40 -5.10
N LEU A 212 4.42 -18.94 -5.00
CA LEU A 212 3.44 -19.02 -6.06
C LEU A 212 3.53 -17.85 -7.04
N ARG A 213 3.89 -16.66 -6.55
CA ARG A 213 3.97 -15.44 -7.38
C ARG A 213 5.36 -15.21 -7.98
N ALA A 214 6.43 -15.58 -7.28
CA ALA A 214 7.79 -15.37 -7.77
C ALA A 214 8.06 -15.98 -9.17
N PRO A 215 7.55 -17.17 -9.53
CA PRO A 215 7.68 -17.68 -10.90
C PRO A 215 7.00 -16.83 -11.96
N LEU A 216 5.86 -16.22 -11.61
CA LEU A 216 5.08 -15.36 -12.53
C LEU A 216 5.77 -14.01 -12.73
N LEU A 217 6.40 -13.48 -11.68
CA LEU A 217 7.12 -12.21 -11.68
C LEU A 217 8.57 -12.32 -12.18
N GLY A 218 9.03 -13.54 -12.52
CA GLY A 218 10.43 -13.78 -12.89
C GLY A 218 11.43 -13.67 -11.73
N GLY A 219 10.92 -13.49 -10.48
CA GLY A 219 11.71 -13.34 -9.28
C GLY A 219 11.12 -12.31 -8.33
N ILE A 220 11.80 -12.06 -7.22
CA ILE A 220 11.42 -11.05 -6.22
C ILE A 220 12.57 -10.07 -6.05
N SER A 221 12.30 -8.79 -6.23
CA SER A 221 13.29 -7.74 -6.10
C SER A 221 13.09 -6.95 -4.81
N THR A 222 14.22 -6.60 -4.17
CA THR A 222 14.27 -5.72 -3.01
C THR A 222 15.28 -4.62 -3.24
N VAL A 223 15.01 -3.45 -2.68
CA VAL A 223 15.93 -2.31 -2.69
C VAL A 223 16.24 -1.87 -1.26
N LEU A 224 17.49 -1.51 -1.02
CA LEU A 224 17.88 -0.75 0.16
C LEU A 224 17.78 0.73 -0.21
N LEU A 225 16.85 1.45 0.41
CA LEU A 225 16.68 2.88 0.22
C LEU A 225 17.29 3.66 1.39
N ARG A 226 17.97 4.73 1.08
CA ARG A 226 18.19 5.82 2.02
C ARG A 226 17.01 6.78 1.92
N LEU A 227 16.19 6.82 2.97
CA LEU A 227 15.05 7.71 3.03
C LEU A 227 15.49 9.18 3.12
N ASP A 228 14.70 10.11 2.62
CA ASP A 228 15.03 11.53 2.63
C ASP A 228 15.19 12.08 4.05
N ASP A 229 14.50 11.49 5.03
CA ASP A 229 14.66 11.80 6.46
C ASP A 229 15.89 11.14 7.12
N GLY A 230 16.65 10.33 6.38
CA GLY A 230 17.96 9.82 6.80
C GLY A 230 18.07 8.32 7.08
N PRO A 231 17.11 7.61 7.70
CA PRO A 231 17.28 6.18 7.95
C PRO A 231 17.27 5.36 6.67
N ASN A 232 17.92 4.19 6.71
CA ASN A 232 17.87 3.22 5.63
C ASN A 232 16.77 2.19 5.89
N GLY A 233 16.10 1.75 4.82
CA GLY A 233 15.10 0.69 4.87
C GLY A 233 15.20 -0.25 3.67
N VAL A 234 14.88 -1.52 3.90
CA VAL A 234 14.78 -2.53 2.83
C VAL A 234 13.31 -2.71 2.48
N PHE A 235 12.99 -2.57 1.20
CA PHE A 235 11.63 -2.67 0.69
C PHE A 235 11.58 -3.59 -0.52
N LEU A 236 10.49 -4.34 -0.66
CA LEU A 236 10.13 -5.00 -1.92
C LEU A 236 9.84 -3.93 -2.97
N THR A 237 10.04 -4.24 -4.24
CA THR A 237 9.52 -3.42 -5.33
C THR A 237 8.07 -3.77 -5.64
N VAL A 238 7.33 -2.85 -6.27
CA VAL A 238 5.99 -3.13 -6.77
C VAL A 238 6.03 -4.24 -7.82
N ASP A 239 4.96 -5.02 -7.89
CA ASP A 239 4.86 -6.16 -8.83
C ASP A 239 4.32 -5.73 -10.22
N ASP A 240 3.92 -4.46 -10.34
CA ASP A 240 3.32 -3.86 -11.55
C ASP A 240 4.34 -3.23 -12.50
N GLU A 241 5.59 -3.10 -12.11
CA GLU A 241 6.62 -2.40 -12.88
C GLU A 241 7.85 -3.31 -13.06
N ASP A 242 8.51 -3.17 -14.22
CA ASP A 242 9.85 -3.73 -14.46
C ASP A 242 10.89 -2.66 -14.10
N PRO A 243 11.35 -2.58 -12.84
CA PRO A 243 12.20 -1.48 -12.41
C PRO A 243 13.61 -1.62 -12.99
N VAL A 244 14.09 -0.53 -13.58
CA VAL A 244 15.51 -0.42 -13.94
C VAL A 244 16.24 0.16 -12.72
N PHE A 245 17.00 -0.68 -12.03
CA PHE A 245 17.75 -0.24 -10.86
C PHE A 245 19.05 0.47 -11.23
N ALA A 246 19.27 1.63 -10.63
CA ALA A 246 20.55 2.32 -10.66
C ALA A 246 20.83 2.96 -9.29
N MET A 247 22.11 3.06 -8.94
CA MET A 247 22.51 3.77 -7.73
C MET A 247 21.98 5.21 -7.77
N ASP A 248 21.58 5.70 -6.62
CA ASP A 248 21.04 7.05 -6.43
C ASP A 248 19.73 7.38 -7.19
N SER A 249 19.13 6.40 -7.87
CA SER A 249 17.81 6.58 -8.47
C SER A 249 16.76 6.84 -7.40
N ARG A 250 15.82 7.74 -7.72
CA ARG A 250 14.71 8.11 -6.84
C ARG A 250 13.62 7.06 -6.85
N MET A 251 13.14 6.72 -5.66
CA MET A 251 12.02 5.82 -5.45
C MET A 251 11.01 6.48 -4.50
N GLU A 252 9.75 6.12 -4.66
CA GLU A 252 8.69 6.41 -3.69
C GLU A 252 8.18 5.11 -3.04
N LEU A 253 7.72 5.21 -1.81
CA LEU A 253 7.12 4.11 -1.07
C LEU A 253 5.61 4.20 -1.15
N VAL A 254 5.00 3.17 -1.71
CA VAL A 254 3.55 3.06 -1.93
C VAL A 254 2.97 1.89 -1.15
N PHE A 255 1.74 2.04 -0.70
CA PHE A 255 1.04 1.00 0.04
C PHE A 255 0.54 -0.08 -0.90
N ARG A 256 0.91 -1.35 -0.66
CA ARG A 256 0.62 -2.52 -1.51
C ARG A 256 0.39 -3.78 -0.69
N ARG A 257 -0.19 -4.80 -1.34
CA ARG A 257 -0.18 -6.18 -0.83
C ARG A 257 1.27 -6.70 -0.82
N LEU A 258 1.72 -7.27 0.29
CA LEU A 258 3.06 -7.89 0.38
C LEU A 258 2.98 -9.39 0.13
N TYR A 259 2.21 -10.10 0.94
CA TYR A 259 1.96 -11.54 0.88
C TYR A 259 0.69 -11.87 1.65
N ALA A 260 0.17 -13.09 1.49
CA ALA A 260 -0.93 -13.60 2.29
C ALA A 260 -0.43 -14.70 3.25
N GLN A 261 -0.96 -14.72 4.45
CA GLN A 261 -0.60 -15.70 5.48
C GLN A 261 -1.77 -15.90 6.45
N GLU A 262 -2.06 -17.13 6.82
CA GLU A 262 -3.12 -17.49 7.79
C GLU A 262 -4.51 -16.94 7.41
N GLY A 263 -4.82 -16.89 6.13
CA GLY A 263 -6.09 -16.35 5.63
C GLY A 263 -6.19 -14.82 5.62
N PHE A 264 -5.08 -14.10 5.80
CA PHE A 264 -5.05 -12.63 5.80
C PHE A 264 -4.01 -12.09 4.82
N ILE A 265 -4.36 -11.03 4.12
CA ILE A 265 -3.41 -10.25 3.34
C ILE A 265 -2.56 -9.40 4.30
N ARG A 266 -1.25 -9.43 4.09
CA ARG A 266 -0.30 -8.56 4.77
C ARG A 266 0.03 -7.41 3.84
N TYR A 267 -0.37 -6.23 4.23
CA TYR A 267 -0.04 -4.99 3.53
C TYR A 267 1.27 -4.40 4.03
N GLY A 268 1.86 -3.53 3.23
CA GLY A 268 3.06 -2.80 3.59
C GLY A 268 3.48 -1.82 2.51
N LEU A 269 4.65 -1.23 2.71
CA LEU A 269 5.22 -0.30 1.75
C LEU A 269 6.13 -1.04 0.78
N LYS A 270 5.91 -0.82 -0.52
CA LYS A 270 6.78 -1.26 -1.62
C LYS A 270 7.38 -0.04 -2.31
N ALA A 271 8.56 -0.23 -2.86
CA ALA A 271 9.25 0.82 -3.62
C ALA A 271 8.83 0.78 -5.09
N ARG A 272 8.51 1.94 -5.65
CA ARG A 272 8.29 2.13 -7.08
C ARG A 272 9.16 3.26 -7.63
N SER A 273 9.43 3.22 -8.93
CA SER A 273 10.17 4.29 -9.60
C SER A 273 9.36 5.58 -9.62
N VAL A 274 10.00 6.69 -9.29
CA VAL A 274 9.39 8.01 -9.49
C VAL A 274 9.40 8.31 -10.97
N SER A 275 8.23 8.39 -11.60
CA SER A 275 8.11 8.85 -12.99
C SER A 275 8.59 10.29 -13.07
N GLY A 276 9.62 10.56 -13.86
CA GLY A 276 10.18 11.89 -14.07
C GLY A 276 9.28 12.80 -14.88
#